data_108a2ac8e52b7cbf07bd079ffd8a3064
#
_entry.id   108a2ac8e52b7cbf07bd079ffd8a3064
#
_cell.length_a   1.000
_cell.length_b   1.000
_cell.length_c   1.000
_cell.angle_alpha   90.00
_cell.angle_beta   90.00
_cell.angle_gamma   90.00
#
_symmetry.space_group_name_H-M   'P 1'
#
loop_
_entity.id
_entity.type
_entity.pdbx_description
1 polymer ?
#
loop_
_entity_poly.entity_id
_entity_poly.type
_entity_poly.pdbx_seq_one_letter_code
_entity_poly.pdbx_strand_id
1 'polypeptide(L)'
;MAPKFFDPANESVGELGEEERVVGQLLLRLLILFPHNVHDIAVLETPDTRRWTNAANIKSLGAGVFLTAALFNHSCDPSFMRCNTGSGLVSVAARRIPAGEEISECYGQMWYTRSADTRQAALSGHYRFQCQCPACLQSWPTVKELQYATGGTTKHADLTRVRCRGCGVALERVKGHKVSSCLTCLVCGLETQVQEIPLQQIAEASQQAVGRLCGQLDWLGGLQAVRAAQALFDLHLLPPSLELYNTQIAIWRAMWMIVGNKKLVKGII
;
A
#
# COMPACT_ATOMS: atom_id res chain seq x y z
N MET A 1 14.67 12.94 -45.24
CA MET A 1 13.53 12.23 -45.85
C MET A 1 12.43 12.19 -44.81
N ALA A 2 11.24 12.70 -45.10
CA ALA A 2 10.11 12.59 -44.19
C ALA A 2 9.62 11.13 -44.17
N PRO A 3 9.27 10.55 -43.01
CA PRO A 3 8.73 9.22 -42.95
C PRO A 3 7.41 9.14 -43.72
N LYS A 4 7.29 8.18 -44.64
CA LYS A 4 6.04 7.90 -45.32
C LYS A 4 5.07 7.32 -44.28
N PHE A 5 4.03 8.07 -43.96
CA PHE A 5 2.95 7.53 -43.13
C PHE A 5 2.23 6.41 -43.89
N PHE A 6 1.84 5.37 -43.16
CA PHE A 6 1.04 4.24 -43.60
C PHE A 6 -0.24 4.75 -44.28
N ASP A 7 -0.41 4.41 -45.55
CA ASP A 7 -1.64 4.64 -46.30
C ASP A 7 -2.45 3.33 -46.29
N PRO A 8 -3.56 3.25 -45.51
CA PRO A 8 -4.37 2.03 -45.43
C PRO A 8 -5.07 1.65 -46.76
N ALA A 9 -5.06 2.52 -47.76
CA ALA A 9 -5.64 2.23 -49.08
C ALA A 9 -4.67 1.53 -50.02
N ASN A 10 -3.40 1.38 -49.67
CA ASN A 10 -2.40 0.72 -50.50
C ASN A 10 -2.11 -0.70 -49.93
N GLU A 11 -2.90 -1.68 -50.38
CA GLU A 11 -2.87 -3.08 -49.88
C GLU A 11 -1.62 -3.91 -50.27
N SER A 12 -0.62 -3.38 -50.92
CA SER A 12 0.64 -4.07 -51.11
C SER A 12 1.57 -3.81 -49.91
N VAL A 13 1.42 -4.56 -48.85
CA VAL A 13 2.45 -4.68 -47.81
C VAL A 13 3.64 -5.39 -48.48
N GLY A 14 4.55 -4.62 -49.09
CA GLY A 14 5.84 -5.12 -49.56
C GLY A 14 6.59 -5.74 -48.37
N GLU A 15 7.51 -6.66 -48.64
CA GLU A 15 8.37 -7.18 -47.56
C GLU A 15 9.08 -6.02 -46.89
N LEU A 16 8.91 -5.91 -45.55
CA LEU A 16 9.57 -4.86 -44.74
C LEU A 16 11.09 -5.01 -44.88
N GLY A 17 11.77 -3.91 -45.15
CA GLY A 17 13.22 -3.83 -45.11
C GLY A 17 13.75 -4.20 -43.70
N GLU A 18 15.03 -4.51 -43.59
CA GLU A 18 15.65 -4.92 -42.31
C GLU A 18 15.54 -3.82 -41.26
N GLU A 19 15.76 -2.56 -41.64
CA GLU A 19 15.62 -1.38 -40.77
C GLU A 19 14.17 -1.21 -40.27
N GLU A 20 13.19 -1.38 -41.15
CA GLU A 20 11.76 -1.30 -40.78
C GLU A 20 11.35 -2.41 -39.84
N ARG A 21 11.88 -3.64 -40.02
CA ARG A 21 11.67 -4.75 -39.08
C ARG A 21 12.27 -4.48 -37.72
N VAL A 22 13.49 -3.94 -37.67
CA VAL A 22 14.14 -3.57 -36.38
C VAL A 22 13.34 -2.50 -35.66
N VAL A 23 12.93 -1.44 -36.33
CA VAL A 23 12.10 -0.36 -35.75
C VAL A 23 10.76 -0.92 -35.29
N GLY A 24 10.10 -1.74 -36.11
CA GLY A 24 8.83 -2.38 -35.75
C GLY A 24 8.93 -3.28 -34.52
N GLN A 25 10.02 -4.07 -34.41
CA GLN A 25 10.28 -4.90 -33.23
C GLN A 25 10.53 -4.07 -31.97
N LEU A 26 11.28 -2.96 -32.07
CA LEU A 26 11.52 -2.04 -30.97
C LEU A 26 10.23 -1.38 -30.50
N LEU A 27 9.41 -0.90 -31.43
CA LEU A 27 8.10 -0.31 -31.13
C LEU A 27 7.18 -1.33 -30.45
N LEU A 28 7.11 -2.55 -30.96
CA LEU A 28 6.30 -3.61 -30.36
C LEU A 28 6.76 -3.93 -28.93
N ARG A 29 8.08 -4.04 -28.72
CA ARG A 29 8.64 -4.22 -27.36
C ARG A 29 8.26 -3.08 -26.43
N LEU A 30 8.37 -1.83 -26.87
CA LEU A 30 7.99 -0.67 -26.08
C LEU A 30 6.49 -0.68 -25.74
N LEU A 31 5.62 -1.00 -26.70
CA LEU A 31 4.18 -1.11 -26.49
C LEU A 31 3.81 -2.20 -25.46
N ILE A 32 4.58 -3.29 -25.41
CA ILE A 32 4.38 -4.37 -24.43
C ILE A 32 4.94 -3.98 -23.07
N LEU A 33 6.15 -3.41 -23.01
CA LEU A 33 6.85 -3.15 -21.74
C LEU A 33 6.33 -1.90 -21.02
N PHE A 34 5.94 -0.87 -21.79
CA PHE A 34 5.57 0.43 -21.24
C PHE A 34 4.42 0.33 -20.22
N PRO A 35 3.27 -0.31 -20.51
CA PRO A 35 2.16 -0.40 -19.57
C PRO A 35 2.49 -1.08 -18.24
N HIS A 36 3.54 -1.91 -18.19
CA HIS A 36 3.95 -2.65 -16.99
C HIS A 36 5.00 -1.91 -16.15
N ASN A 37 5.62 -0.86 -16.70
CA ASN A 37 6.75 -0.15 -16.07
C ASN A 37 6.49 1.35 -15.90
N VAL A 38 5.34 1.86 -16.33
CA VAL A 38 4.99 3.26 -16.13
C VAL A 38 4.38 3.50 -14.76
N HIS A 39 4.66 4.68 -14.24
CA HIS A 39 4.09 5.17 -13.00
C HIS A 39 3.25 6.41 -13.31
N ASP A 40 2.09 6.50 -12.67
CA ASP A 40 1.24 7.69 -12.79
C ASP A 40 1.98 8.92 -12.26
N ILE A 41 1.95 10.00 -13.04
CA ILE A 41 2.42 11.32 -12.63
C ILE A 41 1.18 12.11 -12.24
N ALA A 42 1.03 12.37 -10.96
CA ALA A 42 -0.14 13.01 -10.42
C ALA A 42 0.22 14.23 -9.56
N VAL A 43 -0.74 15.13 -9.42
CA VAL A 43 -0.64 16.31 -8.56
C VAL A 43 -1.84 16.41 -7.64
N LEU A 44 -1.65 17.08 -6.51
CA LEU A 44 -2.74 17.46 -5.64
C LEU A 44 -3.38 18.75 -6.15
N GLU A 45 -4.65 18.72 -6.59
CA GLU A 45 -5.34 19.88 -7.16
C GLU A 45 -5.62 20.99 -6.16
N THR A 46 -5.91 20.65 -4.91
CA THR A 46 -6.18 21.65 -3.86
C THR A 46 -5.53 21.24 -2.55
N PRO A 47 -4.65 22.08 -2.00
CA PRO A 47 -4.09 21.85 -0.67
C PRO A 47 -5.06 22.26 0.46
N ASP A 48 -6.37 22.27 0.24
CA ASP A 48 -7.31 22.54 1.34
C ASP A 48 -7.33 21.34 2.29
N THR A 49 -6.49 21.46 3.31
CA THR A 49 -6.24 20.47 4.34
C THR A 49 -7.50 20.07 5.11
N ARG A 50 -8.53 20.92 5.14
CA ARG A 50 -9.76 20.69 5.89
C ARG A 50 -10.77 19.79 5.17
N ARG A 51 -10.60 19.57 3.86
CA ARG A 51 -11.51 18.79 3.01
C ARG A 51 -10.89 17.55 2.39
N TRP A 52 -9.71 17.15 2.82
CA TRP A 52 -9.11 15.92 2.30
C TRP A 52 -9.82 14.69 2.84
N THR A 53 -10.90 14.31 2.18
CA THR A 53 -11.63 13.10 2.55
C THR A 53 -11.43 11.94 1.58
N ASN A 54 -10.92 12.19 0.34
CA ASN A 54 -10.82 11.17 -0.70
C ASN A 54 -9.61 11.38 -1.63
N ALA A 55 -9.19 10.31 -2.31
CA ALA A 55 -8.26 10.34 -3.44
C ALA A 55 -8.74 11.23 -4.62
N ALA A 56 -9.97 11.76 -4.55
CA ALA A 56 -10.58 12.61 -5.57
C ALA A 56 -9.85 13.93 -5.84
N ASN A 57 -8.95 14.35 -4.93
CA ASN A 57 -8.17 15.58 -5.11
C ASN A 57 -6.81 15.34 -5.80
N ILE A 58 -6.52 14.10 -6.20
CA ILE A 58 -5.31 13.77 -6.94
C ILE A 58 -5.67 13.67 -8.41
N LYS A 59 -5.05 14.54 -9.20
CA LYS A 59 -5.23 14.58 -10.65
C LYS A 59 -4.05 13.94 -11.33
N SER A 60 -4.31 12.94 -12.14
CA SER A 60 -3.33 12.39 -13.06
C SER A 60 -3.01 13.40 -14.16
N LEU A 61 -1.73 13.65 -14.40
CA LEU A 61 -1.21 14.49 -15.47
C LEU A 61 -0.68 13.67 -16.63
N GLY A 62 -0.33 12.40 -16.39
CA GLY A 62 0.27 11.53 -17.36
C GLY A 62 0.99 10.36 -16.71
N ALA A 63 1.87 9.72 -17.46
CA ALA A 63 2.65 8.60 -16.99
C ALA A 63 4.12 8.73 -17.37
N GLY A 64 5.02 8.19 -16.54
CA GLY A 64 6.46 8.22 -16.80
C GLY A 64 7.13 6.93 -16.36
N VAL A 65 8.27 6.62 -16.97
CA VAL A 65 9.12 5.53 -16.55
C VAL A 65 10.15 6.05 -15.56
N PHE A 66 10.11 5.53 -14.35
CA PHE A 66 11.08 5.81 -13.29
C PHE A 66 11.90 4.54 -13.07
N LEU A 67 13.08 4.45 -13.68
CA LEU A 67 13.86 3.22 -13.80
C LEU A 67 14.09 2.52 -12.46
N THR A 68 14.45 3.26 -11.42
CA THR A 68 14.65 2.69 -10.08
C THR A 68 13.35 2.20 -9.46
N ALA A 69 12.25 2.95 -9.64
CA ALA A 69 10.94 2.55 -9.11
C ALA A 69 10.40 1.30 -9.81
N ALA A 70 10.65 1.16 -11.12
CA ALA A 70 10.23 -0.01 -11.88
C ALA A 70 10.93 -1.32 -11.48
N LEU A 71 11.98 -1.27 -10.63
CA LEU A 71 12.67 -2.44 -10.11
C LEU A 71 12.01 -3.04 -8.86
N PHE A 72 11.10 -2.33 -8.19
CA PHE A 72 10.44 -2.87 -7.01
C PHE A 72 9.31 -3.83 -7.39
N ASN A 73 9.30 -4.97 -6.72
CA ASN A 73 8.23 -5.95 -6.88
C ASN A 73 6.94 -5.53 -6.16
N HIS A 74 5.85 -6.19 -6.54
CA HIS A 74 4.54 -5.91 -5.99
C HIS A 74 4.27 -6.60 -4.66
N SER A 75 3.65 -5.86 -3.73
CA SER A 75 2.89 -6.40 -2.60
C SER A 75 1.56 -5.65 -2.47
N CYS A 76 0.48 -6.36 -2.12
CA CYS A 76 -0.80 -5.74 -1.77
C CYS A 76 -0.75 -5.01 -0.41
N ASP A 77 0.25 -5.34 0.43
CA ASP A 77 0.66 -4.61 1.64
C ASP A 77 2.10 -4.14 1.46
N PRO A 78 2.32 -3.01 0.74
CA PRO A 78 3.65 -2.58 0.36
C PRO A 78 4.46 -2.10 1.56
N SER A 79 5.78 -2.23 1.47
CA SER A 79 6.68 -1.75 2.50
C SER A 79 6.90 -0.23 2.45
N PHE A 80 6.65 0.40 1.30
CA PHE A 80 6.70 1.86 1.15
C PHE A 80 5.52 2.40 0.33
N MET A 81 5.29 3.69 0.46
CA MET A 81 4.36 4.48 -0.34
C MET A 81 5.11 5.58 -1.07
N ARG A 82 4.60 6.00 -2.22
CA ARG A 82 5.22 7.02 -3.06
C ARG A 82 4.27 8.14 -3.45
N CYS A 83 4.84 9.29 -3.76
CA CYS A 83 4.15 10.41 -4.40
C CYS A 83 5.10 11.12 -5.37
N ASN A 84 4.53 11.90 -6.28
CA ASN A 84 5.29 12.65 -7.27
C ASN A 84 5.77 14.00 -6.70
N THR A 85 6.98 14.40 -7.08
CA THR A 85 7.52 15.73 -6.83
C THR A 85 8.14 16.27 -8.10
N GLY A 86 7.38 17.04 -8.87
CA GLY A 86 7.82 17.48 -10.20
C GLY A 86 8.18 16.30 -11.10
N SER A 87 9.44 16.17 -11.49
CA SER A 87 9.96 15.08 -12.33
C SER A 87 10.44 13.85 -11.56
N GLY A 88 10.35 13.87 -10.23
CA GLY A 88 10.85 12.80 -9.36
C GLY A 88 9.75 12.05 -8.62
N LEU A 89 10.16 10.97 -7.95
CA LEU A 89 9.35 10.24 -6.98
C LEU A 89 9.99 10.33 -5.59
N VAL A 90 9.16 10.56 -4.58
CA VAL A 90 9.53 10.41 -3.18
C VAL A 90 8.85 9.17 -2.65
N SER A 91 9.64 8.29 -2.04
CA SER A 91 9.16 7.07 -1.39
C SER A 91 9.39 7.15 0.11
N VAL A 92 8.37 6.79 0.89
CA VAL A 92 8.41 6.80 2.35
C VAL A 92 7.99 5.43 2.86
N ALA A 93 8.76 4.87 3.79
CA ALA A 93 8.40 3.59 4.42
C ALA A 93 7.01 3.69 5.07
N ALA A 94 6.12 2.78 4.67
CA ALA A 94 4.75 2.69 5.19
C ALA A 94 4.69 1.97 6.54
N ARG A 95 5.74 1.21 6.86
CA ARG A 95 5.92 0.46 8.10
C ARG A 95 7.41 0.20 8.36
N ARG A 96 7.73 -0.40 9.48
CA ARG A 96 9.08 -0.93 9.73
C ARG A 96 9.40 -2.00 8.68
N ILE A 97 10.60 -1.93 8.11
CA ILE A 97 11.14 -2.91 7.16
C ILE A 97 12.34 -3.57 7.85
N PRO A 98 12.23 -4.82 8.30
CA PRO A 98 13.35 -5.55 8.89
C PRO A 98 14.51 -5.75 7.89
N ALA A 99 15.72 -5.91 8.41
CA ALA A 99 16.85 -6.26 7.57
C ALA A 99 16.63 -7.61 6.88
N GLY A 100 16.87 -7.67 5.56
CA GLY A 100 16.64 -8.85 4.74
C GLY A 100 15.21 -8.99 4.18
N GLU A 101 14.28 -8.13 4.58
CA GLU A 101 12.95 -8.08 3.97
C GLU A 101 13.01 -7.39 2.60
N GLU A 102 12.27 -7.94 1.62
CA GLU A 102 12.13 -7.33 0.30
C GLU A 102 11.37 -6.00 0.40
N ILE A 103 11.93 -4.97 -0.23
CA ILE A 103 11.28 -3.68 -0.36
C ILE A 103 10.30 -3.75 -1.53
N SER A 104 9.00 -3.58 -1.26
CA SER A 104 7.93 -3.76 -2.24
C SER A 104 7.06 -2.52 -2.37
N GLU A 105 6.51 -2.31 -3.57
CA GLU A 105 5.48 -1.30 -3.83
C GLU A 105 4.14 -1.93 -4.20
N CYS A 106 3.10 -1.14 -4.31
CA CYS A 106 1.79 -1.60 -4.79
C CYS A 106 1.52 -1.13 -6.22
N TYR A 107 1.25 -2.09 -7.12
CA TYR A 107 0.85 -1.83 -8.51
C TYR A 107 -0.65 -1.46 -8.65
N GLY A 108 -1.24 -0.85 -7.62
CA GLY A 108 -2.63 -0.41 -7.61
C GLY A 108 -3.63 -1.35 -6.92
N GLN A 109 -3.19 -2.50 -6.41
CA GLN A 109 -4.04 -3.52 -5.79
C GLN A 109 -3.85 -3.60 -4.27
N MET A 110 -4.13 -2.48 -3.57
CA MET A 110 -4.03 -2.42 -2.10
C MET A 110 -5.01 -3.39 -1.42
N TRP A 111 -4.55 -4.08 -0.37
CA TRP A 111 -5.36 -5.07 0.36
C TRP A 111 -6.66 -4.50 0.91
N TYR A 112 -6.64 -3.26 1.35
CA TYR A 112 -7.79 -2.62 2.01
C TYR A 112 -8.89 -2.15 1.04
N THR A 113 -8.62 -2.10 -0.28
CA THR A 113 -9.58 -1.60 -1.29
C THR A 113 -10.36 -2.72 -1.95
N ARG A 114 -9.78 -3.90 -2.12
CA ARG A 114 -10.35 -5.01 -2.90
C ARG A 114 -10.10 -6.35 -2.23
N SER A 115 -11.03 -7.29 -2.40
CA SER A 115 -10.87 -8.67 -1.95
C SER A 115 -9.67 -9.37 -2.59
N ALA A 116 -9.17 -10.43 -1.97
CA ALA A 116 -8.02 -11.19 -2.47
C ALA A 116 -8.24 -11.68 -3.90
N ASP A 117 -9.42 -12.24 -4.20
CA ASP A 117 -9.76 -12.76 -5.54
C ASP A 117 -9.75 -11.65 -6.60
N THR A 118 -10.32 -10.48 -6.27
CA THR A 118 -10.31 -9.33 -7.18
C THR A 118 -8.90 -8.83 -7.44
N ARG A 119 -8.03 -8.81 -6.42
CA ARG A 119 -6.61 -8.42 -6.58
C ARG A 119 -5.85 -9.41 -7.44
N GLN A 120 -6.03 -10.72 -7.21
CA GLN A 120 -5.41 -11.79 -7.99
C GLN A 120 -5.85 -11.73 -9.47
N ALA A 121 -7.14 -11.56 -9.73
CA ALA A 121 -7.65 -11.45 -11.10
C ALA A 121 -7.03 -10.24 -11.84
N ALA A 122 -6.93 -9.08 -11.18
CA ALA A 122 -6.33 -7.89 -11.76
C ALA A 122 -4.82 -8.07 -12.04
N LEU A 123 -4.07 -8.64 -11.09
CA LEU A 123 -2.63 -8.86 -11.24
C LEU A 123 -2.32 -9.92 -12.30
N SER A 124 -3.05 -11.05 -12.32
CA SER A 124 -2.90 -12.08 -13.33
C SER A 124 -3.28 -11.58 -14.73
N GLY A 125 -4.35 -10.79 -14.83
CA GLY A 125 -4.82 -10.23 -16.10
C GLY A 125 -3.85 -9.22 -16.70
N HIS A 126 -3.36 -8.29 -15.89
CA HIS A 126 -2.52 -7.18 -16.37
C HIS A 126 -1.03 -7.51 -16.32
N TYR A 127 -0.53 -8.00 -15.18
CA TYR A 127 0.92 -8.23 -14.95
C TYR A 127 1.37 -9.67 -15.15
N ARG A 128 0.44 -10.61 -15.42
CA ARG A 128 0.72 -12.03 -15.75
C ARG A 128 1.39 -12.81 -14.61
N PHE A 129 1.18 -12.42 -13.34
CA PHE A 129 1.64 -13.19 -12.20
C PHE A 129 0.54 -13.33 -11.13
N GLN A 130 0.71 -14.30 -10.22
CA GLN A 130 -0.11 -14.48 -9.03
C GLN A 130 0.66 -13.95 -7.81
N CYS A 131 0.05 -13.02 -7.09
CA CYS A 131 0.66 -12.42 -5.92
C CYS A 131 0.68 -13.40 -4.75
N GLN A 132 1.84 -13.57 -4.13
CA GLN A 132 2.06 -14.41 -2.95
C GLN A 132 2.34 -13.61 -1.68
N CYS A 133 2.00 -12.32 -1.64
CA CYS A 133 2.15 -11.53 -0.44
C CYS A 133 1.24 -12.04 0.69
N PRO A 134 1.57 -11.74 1.96
CA PRO A 134 0.76 -12.19 3.11
C PRO A 134 -0.73 -11.83 3.01
N ALA A 135 -1.03 -10.63 2.46
CA ALA A 135 -2.41 -10.19 2.27
C ALA A 135 -3.21 -11.06 1.28
N CYS A 136 -2.54 -11.66 0.29
CA CYS A 136 -3.17 -12.57 -0.66
C CYS A 136 -3.23 -14.00 -0.12
N LEU A 137 -2.13 -14.52 0.41
CA LEU A 137 -2.07 -15.89 0.94
C LEU A 137 -3.04 -16.11 2.11
N GLN A 138 -3.27 -15.07 2.91
CA GLN A 138 -4.15 -15.12 4.09
C GLN A 138 -5.53 -14.50 3.82
N SER A 139 -5.84 -14.14 2.58
CA SER A 139 -7.12 -13.55 2.18
C SER A 139 -7.58 -12.41 3.09
N TRP A 140 -6.69 -11.42 3.31
CA TRP A 140 -7.01 -10.31 4.21
C TRP A 140 -8.29 -9.59 3.77
N PRO A 141 -9.19 -9.31 4.73
CA PRO A 141 -10.43 -8.59 4.47
C PRO A 141 -10.15 -7.15 4.04
N THR A 142 -11.07 -6.57 3.28
CA THR A 142 -11.03 -5.15 2.96
C THR A 142 -11.31 -4.29 4.20
N VAL A 143 -10.99 -3.00 4.14
CA VAL A 143 -11.30 -2.07 5.23
C VAL A 143 -12.80 -1.99 5.51
N LYS A 144 -13.64 -2.12 4.48
CA LYS A 144 -15.11 -2.14 4.66
C LYS A 144 -15.54 -3.35 5.47
N GLU A 145 -15.03 -4.53 5.17
CA GLU A 145 -15.32 -5.75 5.93
C GLU A 145 -14.82 -5.66 7.37
N LEU A 146 -13.63 -5.08 7.59
CA LEU A 146 -13.13 -4.80 8.93
C LEU A 146 -14.06 -3.82 9.68
N GLN A 147 -14.53 -2.74 9.04
CA GLN A 147 -15.46 -1.76 9.64
C GLN A 147 -16.82 -2.36 9.96
N TYR A 148 -17.38 -3.19 9.07
CA TYR A 148 -18.65 -3.87 9.36
C TYR A 148 -18.56 -4.87 10.52
N ALA A 149 -17.43 -5.53 10.66
CA ALA A 149 -17.17 -6.40 11.80
C ALA A 149 -17.09 -5.60 13.13
N THR A 150 -16.78 -4.27 13.08
CA THR A 150 -16.75 -3.37 14.25
C THR A 150 -18.13 -2.87 14.70
N GLY A 151 -19.10 -2.90 13.82
CA GLY A 151 -20.38 -2.19 13.97
C GLY A 151 -21.44 -2.86 14.83
N GLY A 152 -21.11 -3.75 15.77
CA GLY A 152 -22.12 -4.05 16.79
C GLY A 152 -22.35 -5.49 17.22
N THR A 153 -21.52 -6.45 16.91
CA THR A 153 -21.64 -7.77 17.53
C THR A 153 -20.27 -8.43 17.69
N THR A 154 -20.12 -9.25 18.68
CA THR A 154 -19.04 -10.09 19.18
C THR A 154 -17.98 -10.64 18.18
N LYS A 155 -18.11 -10.37 16.89
CA LYS A 155 -17.20 -10.82 15.82
C LYS A 155 -15.90 -10.01 15.70
N HIS A 156 -15.83 -8.84 16.32
CA HIS A 156 -14.64 -7.96 16.25
C HIS A 156 -13.39 -8.56 16.85
N ALA A 157 -13.56 -9.19 17.96
CA ALA A 157 -12.48 -9.88 18.64
C ALA A 157 -11.91 -11.04 17.81
N ASP A 158 -12.67 -11.56 16.83
CA ASP A 158 -12.25 -12.68 15.98
C ASP A 158 -11.33 -12.26 14.83
N LEU A 159 -11.29 -10.96 14.48
CA LEU A 159 -10.42 -10.44 13.43
C LEU A 159 -9.10 -9.87 13.94
N THR A 160 -8.99 -9.59 15.24
CA THR A 160 -7.75 -9.10 15.83
C THR A 160 -6.74 -10.24 15.94
N ARG A 161 -5.66 -10.13 15.18
CA ARG A 161 -4.57 -11.12 15.19
C ARG A 161 -3.51 -10.72 16.22
N VAL A 162 -3.50 -11.41 17.34
CA VAL A 162 -2.53 -11.18 18.41
C VAL A 162 -1.21 -11.84 18.06
N ARG A 163 -0.11 -11.12 18.28
CA ARG A 163 1.25 -11.63 18.10
C ARG A 163 1.72 -12.37 19.34
N CYS A 164 2.25 -13.56 19.19
CA CYS A 164 2.96 -14.26 20.25
C CYS A 164 4.23 -13.50 20.63
N ARG A 165 4.39 -13.15 21.89
CA ARG A 165 5.60 -12.46 22.39
C ARG A 165 6.85 -13.33 22.37
N GLY A 166 6.71 -14.66 22.37
CA GLY A 166 7.82 -15.59 22.35
C GLY A 166 8.39 -15.85 20.96
N CYS A 167 7.54 -16.16 19.98
CA CYS A 167 7.98 -16.56 18.64
C CYS A 167 7.44 -15.69 17.49
N GLY A 168 6.59 -14.68 17.79
CA GLY A 168 6.12 -13.72 16.80
C GLY A 168 4.97 -14.19 15.90
N VAL A 169 4.54 -15.45 15.96
CA VAL A 169 3.43 -15.97 15.16
C VAL A 169 2.08 -15.47 15.66
N ALA A 170 1.04 -15.58 14.82
CA ALA A 170 -0.33 -15.28 15.24
C ALA A 170 -0.80 -16.28 16.28
N LEU A 171 -1.39 -15.77 17.36
CA LEU A 171 -2.11 -16.58 18.31
C LEU A 171 -3.51 -16.85 17.76
N GLU A 172 -3.87 -18.11 17.59
CA GLU A 172 -5.18 -18.52 17.13
C GLU A 172 -6.14 -18.68 18.32
N ARG A 173 -7.39 -18.24 18.13
CA ARG A 173 -8.46 -18.60 19.06
C ARG A 173 -8.91 -20.03 18.79
N VAL A 174 -8.92 -20.84 19.82
CA VAL A 174 -9.51 -22.18 19.74
C VAL A 174 -11.03 -22.02 19.55
N LYS A 175 -11.52 -22.43 18.36
CA LYS A 175 -12.95 -22.42 18.04
C LYS A 175 -13.70 -23.30 19.05
N GLY A 176 -14.72 -22.74 19.69
CA GLY A 176 -15.66 -23.50 20.53
C GLY A 176 -15.63 -23.23 22.03
N HIS A 177 -14.73 -22.40 22.55
CA HIS A 177 -14.79 -21.96 23.94
C HIS A 177 -15.36 -20.54 24.07
N LYS A 178 -16.25 -20.33 25.05
CA LYS A 178 -16.61 -19.00 25.55
C LYS A 178 -15.34 -18.20 25.73
N VAL A 179 -15.35 -16.92 25.37
CA VAL A 179 -14.21 -15.98 25.36
C VAL A 179 -13.12 -16.41 26.37
N SER A 180 -12.13 -17.18 25.90
CA SER A 180 -10.99 -17.55 26.71
C SER A 180 -10.22 -16.28 27.02
N SER A 181 -10.01 -15.98 28.28
CA SER A 181 -9.18 -14.88 28.73
C SER A 181 -7.70 -15.10 28.44
N CYS A 182 -7.32 -16.30 28.00
CA CYS A 182 -5.96 -16.73 27.72
C CYS A 182 -5.84 -17.30 26.30
N LEU A 183 -4.80 -16.90 25.58
CA LEU A 183 -4.42 -17.42 24.27
C LEU A 183 -3.11 -18.21 24.41
N THR A 184 -3.09 -19.45 23.93
CA THR A 184 -1.88 -20.29 23.96
C THR A 184 -1.26 -20.36 22.57
N CYS A 185 0.04 -20.14 22.47
CA CYS A 185 0.77 -20.27 21.23
C CYS A 185 0.97 -21.74 20.86
N LEU A 186 0.47 -22.17 19.70
CA LEU A 186 0.61 -23.55 19.24
C LEU A 186 2.05 -23.91 18.82
N VAL A 187 2.93 -22.91 18.64
CA VAL A 187 4.33 -23.12 18.21
C VAL A 187 5.27 -23.20 19.40
N CYS A 188 5.18 -22.28 20.36
CA CYS A 188 6.12 -22.23 21.48
C CYS A 188 5.48 -22.49 22.86
N GLY A 189 4.17 -22.73 22.94
CA GLY A 189 3.46 -23.01 24.17
C GLY A 189 3.23 -21.79 25.09
N LEU A 190 3.72 -20.59 24.71
CA LEU A 190 3.57 -19.40 25.55
C LEU A 190 2.10 -19.01 25.68
N GLU A 191 1.65 -18.78 26.89
CA GLU A 191 0.33 -18.26 27.20
C GLU A 191 0.34 -16.73 27.27
N THR A 192 -0.70 -16.11 26.72
CA THR A 192 -0.91 -14.66 26.71
C THR A 192 -2.31 -14.35 27.21
N GLN A 193 -2.43 -13.57 28.28
CA GLN A 193 -3.72 -13.11 28.76
C GLN A 193 -4.25 -12.00 27.85
N VAL A 194 -5.49 -12.11 27.37
CA VAL A 194 -6.11 -11.13 26.48
C VAL A 194 -6.15 -9.73 27.11
N GLN A 195 -6.32 -9.68 28.42
CA GLN A 195 -6.33 -8.44 29.21
C GLN A 195 -4.99 -7.70 29.23
N GLU A 196 -3.88 -8.41 28.97
CA GLU A 196 -2.54 -7.82 28.90
C GLU A 196 -2.23 -7.16 27.55
N ILE A 197 -3.12 -7.34 26.56
CA ILE A 197 -2.96 -6.75 25.25
C ILE A 197 -3.57 -5.35 25.27
N PRO A 198 -2.79 -4.28 25.08
CA PRO A 198 -3.26 -2.92 25.24
C PRO A 198 -4.02 -2.42 24.00
N LEU A 199 -5.10 -3.11 23.62
CA LEU A 199 -5.87 -2.83 22.39
C LEU A 199 -6.39 -1.39 22.35
N GLN A 200 -6.90 -0.89 23.49
CA GLN A 200 -7.39 0.47 23.59
C GLN A 200 -6.26 1.48 23.40
N GLN A 201 -5.09 1.26 24.03
CA GLN A 201 -3.92 2.13 23.86
C GLN A 201 -3.40 2.16 22.42
N ILE A 202 -3.44 1.00 21.73
CA ILE A 202 -3.05 0.91 20.32
C ILE A 202 -4.01 1.73 19.45
N ALA A 203 -5.32 1.61 19.67
CA ALA A 203 -6.33 2.37 18.94
C ALA A 203 -6.22 3.88 19.20
N GLU A 204 -6.06 4.28 20.46
CA GLU A 204 -5.88 5.69 20.85
C GLU A 204 -4.60 6.30 20.28
N ALA A 205 -3.47 5.57 20.33
CA ALA A 205 -2.20 6.01 19.75
C ALA A 205 -2.33 6.22 18.23
N SER A 206 -3.00 5.29 17.53
CA SER A 206 -3.27 5.42 16.10
C SER A 206 -4.14 6.65 15.80
N GLN A 207 -5.23 6.85 16.54
CA GLN A 207 -6.12 8.01 16.34
C GLN A 207 -5.41 9.34 16.61
N GLN A 208 -4.62 9.42 17.69
CA GLN A 208 -3.84 10.62 18.03
C GLN A 208 -2.81 10.93 16.93
N ALA A 209 -2.10 9.92 16.43
CA ALA A 209 -1.13 10.06 15.35
C ALA A 209 -1.78 10.60 14.06
N VAL A 210 -2.92 10.04 13.68
CA VAL A 210 -3.71 10.50 12.52
C VAL A 210 -4.20 11.94 12.74
N GLY A 211 -4.71 12.25 13.94
CA GLY A 211 -5.21 13.57 14.30
C GLY A 211 -4.11 14.65 14.21
N ARG A 212 -2.90 14.36 14.69
CA ARG A 212 -1.75 15.27 14.56
C ARG A 212 -1.36 15.49 13.11
N LEU A 213 -1.21 14.42 12.36
CA LEU A 213 -0.73 14.45 10.98
C LEU A 213 -1.72 15.13 10.03
N CYS A 214 -2.98 14.74 10.10
CA CYS A 214 -4.01 15.16 9.14
C CYS A 214 -4.90 16.30 9.67
N GLY A 215 -5.06 16.44 10.99
CA GLY A 215 -5.91 17.46 11.60
C GLY A 215 -5.16 18.72 12.00
N GLN A 216 -4.03 18.57 12.69
CA GLN A 216 -3.25 19.68 13.22
C GLN A 216 -2.13 20.14 12.28
N LEU A 217 -1.82 19.36 11.24
CA LEU A 217 -0.71 19.59 10.28
C LEU A 217 0.66 19.66 10.99
N ASP A 218 0.77 18.98 12.11
CA ASP A 218 2.03 18.79 12.83
C ASP A 218 2.79 17.62 12.17
N TRP A 219 3.51 17.92 11.11
CA TRP A 219 4.17 16.89 10.29
C TRP A 219 5.23 16.10 11.05
N LEU A 220 6.09 16.79 11.79
CA LEU A 220 7.19 16.14 12.51
C LEU A 220 6.66 15.36 13.72
N GLY A 221 5.90 16.00 14.59
CA GLY A 221 5.29 15.33 15.75
C GLY A 221 4.28 14.27 15.35
N GLY A 222 3.54 14.49 14.25
CA GLY A 222 2.62 13.51 13.69
C GLY A 222 3.32 12.26 13.14
N LEU A 223 4.44 12.39 12.41
CA LEU A 223 5.23 11.26 11.96
C LEU A 223 5.87 10.48 13.11
N GLN A 224 6.36 11.18 14.15
CA GLN A 224 6.85 10.55 15.36
C GLN A 224 5.75 9.77 16.08
N ALA A 225 4.55 10.34 16.20
CA ALA A 225 3.39 9.68 16.78
C ALA A 225 2.95 8.44 15.97
N VAL A 226 2.95 8.53 14.63
CA VAL A 226 2.67 7.36 13.76
C VAL A 226 3.68 6.25 13.99
N ARG A 227 4.98 6.57 14.05
CA ARG A 227 6.03 5.57 14.32
C ARG A 227 5.85 4.91 15.69
N ALA A 228 5.50 5.68 16.71
CA ALA A 228 5.23 5.15 18.05
C ALA A 228 3.99 4.24 18.05
N ALA A 229 2.90 4.63 17.38
CA ALA A 229 1.71 3.82 17.24
C ALA A 229 1.98 2.52 16.47
N GLN A 230 2.76 2.57 15.39
CA GLN A 230 3.17 1.38 14.64
C GLN A 230 4.05 0.46 15.48
N ALA A 231 5.01 0.99 16.24
CA ALA A 231 5.86 0.18 17.13
C ALA A 231 5.03 -0.54 18.20
N LEU A 232 4.04 0.15 18.78
CA LEU A 232 3.12 -0.45 19.74
C LEU A 232 2.23 -1.52 19.07
N PHE A 233 1.74 -1.28 17.86
CA PHE A 233 1.00 -2.26 17.07
C PHE A 233 1.87 -3.51 16.82
N ASP A 234 3.08 -3.33 16.28
CA ASP A 234 3.98 -4.42 15.90
C ASP A 234 4.40 -5.30 17.08
N LEU A 235 4.41 -4.73 18.28
CA LEU A 235 4.74 -5.47 19.51
C LEU A 235 3.65 -6.49 19.89
N HIS A 236 2.39 -6.15 19.63
CA HIS A 236 1.24 -6.90 20.16
C HIS A 236 0.36 -7.53 19.07
N LEU A 237 0.31 -6.96 17.89
CA LEU A 237 -0.64 -7.33 16.85
C LEU A 237 0.05 -7.70 15.53
N LEU A 238 -0.73 -8.34 14.67
CA LEU A 238 -0.38 -8.68 13.30
C LEU A 238 -1.44 -8.11 12.35
N PRO A 239 -1.05 -7.69 11.13
CA PRO A 239 -2.01 -7.27 10.12
C PRO A 239 -2.92 -8.45 9.70
N PRO A 240 -4.12 -8.15 9.15
CA PRO A 240 -4.68 -6.82 8.92
C PRO A 240 -5.37 -6.22 10.14
N SER A 241 -5.43 -4.87 10.22
CA SER A 241 -6.24 -4.17 11.22
C SER A 241 -6.62 -2.76 10.74
N LEU A 242 -7.62 -2.15 11.39
CA LEU A 242 -8.02 -0.76 11.12
C LEU A 242 -6.93 0.22 11.56
N GLU A 243 -6.21 -0.07 12.64
CA GLU A 243 -5.13 0.77 13.16
C GLU A 243 -3.98 0.84 12.15
N LEU A 244 -3.57 -0.30 11.59
CA LEU A 244 -2.57 -0.36 10.53
C LEU A 244 -3.02 0.44 9.30
N TYR A 245 -4.25 0.21 8.82
CA TYR A 245 -4.82 0.95 7.70
C TYR A 245 -4.81 2.46 7.95
N ASN A 246 -5.29 2.91 9.11
CA ASN A 246 -5.38 4.33 9.44
C ASN A 246 -3.99 4.99 9.47
N THR A 247 -2.98 4.32 10.01
CA THR A 247 -1.60 4.85 10.03
C THR A 247 -0.99 4.88 8.63
N GLN A 248 -1.18 3.87 7.81
CA GLN A 248 -0.70 3.84 6.42
C GLN A 248 -1.33 4.97 5.59
N ILE A 249 -2.65 5.17 5.67
CA ILE A 249 -3.35 6.25 4.98
C ILE A 249 -2.90 7.63 5.49
N ALA A 250 -2.64 7.78 6.79
CA ALA A 250 -2.13 9.02 7.34
C ALA A 250 -0.74 9.38 6.79
N ILE A 251 0.17 8.41 6.71
CA ILE A 251 1.49 8.61 6.09
C ILE A 251 1.33 9.05 4.62
N TRP A 252 0.50 8.34 3.85
CA TRP A 252 0.27 8.64 2.45
C TRP A 252 -0.29 10.06 2.24
N ARG A 253 -1.30 10.46 3.04
CA ARG A 253 -1.85 11.82 3.03
C ARG A 253 -0.80 12.86 3.37
N ALA A 254 0.00 12.62 4.41
CA ALA A 254 1.06 13.52 4.81
C ALA A 254 2.09 13.73 3.71
N MET A 255 2.51 12.67 3.03
CA MET A 255 3.42 12.76 1.89
C MET A 255 2.90 13.70 0.81
N TRP A 256 1.65 13.52 0.37
CA TRP A 256 1.03 14.38 -0.63
C TRP A 256 0.93 15.83 -0.19
N MET A 257 0.61 16.07 1.08
CA MET A 257 0.53 17.42 1.62
C MET A 257 1.89 18.10 1.71
N ILE A 258 2.93 17.40 2.12
CA ILE A 258 4.30 17.91 2.18
C ILE A 258 4.80 18.22 0.77
N VAL A 259 4.67 17.28 -0.16
CA VAL A 259 5.16 17.42 -1.53
C VAL A 259 4.36 18.45 -2.32
N GLY A 260 3.04 18.52 -2.14
CA GLY A 260 2.17 19.53 -2.77
C GLY A 260 2.43 20.96 -2.25
N ASN A 261 3.02 21.11 -1.07
CA ASN A 261 3.32 22.41 -0.47
C ASN A 261 4.79 22.79 -0.66
N LYS A 262 5.09 23.47 -1.78
CA LYS A 262 6.47 23.91 -2.15
C LYS A 262 7.21 24.69 -1.06
N LYS A 263 6.50 25.31 -0.09
CA LYS A 263 7.13 26.03 1.03
C LYS A 263 7.68 25.08 2.10
N LEU A 264 7.05 23.91 2.28
CA LEU A 264 7.49 22.91 3.27
C LEU A 264 8.70 22.11 2.77
N VAL A 265 8.79 21.83 1.46
CA VAL A 265 9.91 21.07 0.87
C VAL A 265 11.25 21.78 1.04
N LYS A 266 11.29 23.12 1.00
CA LYS A 266 12.54 23.89 1.17
C LYS A 266 13.16 23.78 2.57
N GLY A 267 12.48 23.22 3.56
CA GLY A 267 12.99 23.06 4.93
C GLY A 267 13.26 21.62 5.34
N ILE A 268 13.01 20.63 4.46
CA ILE A 268 13.09 19.18 4.77
C ILE A 268 14.14 18.46 3.91
N ILE A 269 14.56 19.06 2.78
CA ILE A 269 15.59 18.52 1.86
C ILE A 269 16.88 19.33 1.96
#